data_3d84048596600e2bca4509c0d17415cd
#
_entry.id   3d84048596600e2bca4509c0d17415cd
#
_cell.length_a   1.000
_cell.length_b   1.000
_cell.length_c   1.000
_cell.angle_alpha   90.00
_cell.angle_beta   90.00
_cell.angle_gamma   90.00
#
_symmetry.space_group_name_H-M   'P 1'
#
loop_
_entity.id
_entity.type
_entity.pdbx_description
1 polymer ?
#
loop_
_entity_poly.entity_id
_entity_poly.type
_entity_poly.pdbx_seq_one_letter_code
_entity_poly.pdbx_strand_id
1 'polypeptide(L)'
;MYQAVVFFDLDGTLMQDDKTIAPSSIRAIQQLKHNQVLPVVATGRNVFEVAPLLKRTGIDSIVSANGSYVQYQGQFLAAHELDKGLLHDVTHFANQRGQALAYYNNAGFALSHQNALTVANFAALKQTAAVAPAYYRNHQVNFILTFEPQSAAAYQQRYQGHLNFVRNNPRALDTMAWGVTKATGIHDILTKAGLTHVPTYAFGDQLNDIEMFKTVQTPIAMGNGHPLVKQLAAYVTADNMHQGIEQGLKQFALI
;
A
#
# COMPACT_ATOMS: atom_id res chain seq x y z
N MET A 1 1.16 13.44 -23.24
CA MET A 1 0.99 14.06 -21.90
C MET A 1 -0.23 13.43 -21.26
N TYR A 2 -0.18 13.03 -19.99
CA TYR A 2 -1.37 12.43 -19.35
C TYR A 2 -2.46 13.48 -19.13
N GLN A 3 -3.73 13.05 -19.31
CA GLN A 3 -4.91 13.88 -19.10
C GLN A 3 -5.43 13.80 -17.66
N ALA A 4 -5.15 12.70 -16.95
CA ALA A 4 -5.50 12.47 -15.56
C ALA A 4 -4.63 11.37 -14.94
N VAL A 5 -4.66 11.23 -13.61
CA VAL A 5 -4.08 10.11 -12.86
C VAL A 5 -5.17 9.44 -12.04
N VAL A 6 -5.24 8.11 -12.08
CA VAL A 6 -6.15 7.30 -11.26
C VAL A 6 -5.35 6.37 -10.37
N PHE A 7 -5.48 6.54 -9.06
CA PHE A 7 -4.89 5.68 -8.04
C PHE A 7 -5.88 4.58 -7.65
N PHE A 8 -5.42 3.35 -7.60
CA PHE A 8 -6.22 2.19 -7.20
C PHE A 8 -5.62 1.53 -5.98
N ASP A 9 -6.37 1.45 -4.89
CA ASP A 9 -6.07 0.44 -3.88
C ASP A 9 -6.23 -0.97 -4.46
N LEU A 10 -5.67 -1.99 -3.80
CA LEU A 10 -5.72 -3.37 -4.27
C LEU A 10 -6.77 -4.21 -3.56
N ASP A 11 -6.58 -4.44 -2.26
CA ASP A 11 -7.35 -5.42 -1.50
C ASP A 11 -8.75 -4.90 -1.19
N GLY A 12 -9.79 -5.49 -1.80
CA GLY A 12 -11.16 -4.98 -1.68
C GLY A 12 -11.53 -3.88 -2.67
N THR A 13 -10.58 -3.45 -3.50
CA THR A 13 -10.77 -2.41 -4.53
C THR A 13 -10.52 -2.98 -5.93
N LEU A 14 -9.27 -3.06 -6.38
CA LEU A 14 -8.94 -3.60 -7.70
C LEU A 14 -9.02 -5.13 -7.73
N MET A 15 -8.71 -5.78 -6.60
CA MET A 15 -8.80 -7.22 -6.43
C MET A 15 -10.16 -7.64 -5.88
N GLN A 16 -10.64 -8.77 -6.41
CA GLN A 16 -11.77 -9.51 -5.90
C GLN A 16 -11.41 -10.27 -4.61
N ASP A 17 -12.40 -10.85 -3.94
CA ASP A 17 -12.19 -11.57 -2.66
C ASP A 17 -11.29 -12.80 -2.80
N ASP A 18 -11.28 -13.43 -3.98
CA ASP A 18 -10.40 -14.56 -4.33
C ASP A 18 -8.97 -14.13 -4.70
N LYS A 19 -8.65 -12.83 -4.55
CA LYS A 19 -7.36 -12.22 -4.89
C LYS A 19 -7.05 -12.19 -6.39
N THR A 20 -8.04 -12.38 -7.23
CA THR A 20 -7.93 -12.15 -8.69
C THR A 20 -8.36 -10.74 -9.07
N ILE A 21 -8.08 -10.34 -10.32
CA ILE A 21 -8.62 -9.10 -10.90
C ILE A 21 -9.66 -9.46 -11.94
N ALA A 22 -10.82 -8.82 -11.86
CA ALA A 22 -11.90 -9.03 -12.79
C ALA A 22 -11.47 -8.69 -14.24
N PRO A 23 -11.88 -9.47 -15.24
CA PRO A 23 -11.60 -9.14 -16.66
C PRO A 23 -12.11 -7.75 -17.06
N SER A 24 -13.24 -7.29 -16.50
CA SER A 24 -13.76 -5.93 -16.71
C SER A 24 -12.79 -4.86 -16.22
N SER A 25 -12.20 -5.02 -15.03
CA SER A 25 -11.21 -4.09 -14.49
C SER A 25 -9.94 -4.05 -15.33
N ILE A 26 -9.47 -5.20 -15.85
CA ILE A 26 -8.32 -5.25 -16.77
C ILE A 26 -8.61 -4.46 -18.05
N ARG A 27 -9.78 -4.67 -18.67
CA ARG A 27 -10.19 -3.90 -19.87
C ARG A 27 -10.30 -2.41 -19.58
N ALA A 28 -10.88 -2.05 -18.43
CA ALA A 28 -11.01 -0.65 -18.00
C ALA A 28 -9.64 0.03 -17.84
N ILE A 29 -8.65 -0.66 -17.24
CA ILE A 29 -7.27 -0.17 -17.12
C ILE A 29 -6.63 0.01 -18.51
N GLN A 30 -6.84 -0.91 -19.44
CA GLN A 30 -6.34 -0.78 -20.81
C GLN A 30 -6.96 0.43 -21.51
N GLN A 31 -8.27 0.65 -21.31
CA GLN A 31 -8.97 1.81 -21.86
C GLN A 31 -8.46 3.13 -21.27
N LEU A 32 -8.19 3.19 -19.94
CA LEU A 32 -7.54 4.35 -19.31
C LEU A 32 -6.23 4.70 -20.01
N LYS A 33 -5.36 3.71 -20.22
CA LYS A 33 -4.06 3.92 -20.90
C LYS A 33 -4.25 4.43 -22.33
N HIS A 34 -5.22 3.88 -23.06
CA HIS A 34 -5.57 4.36 -24.42
C HIS A 34 -6.02 5.83 -24.38
N ASN A 35 -6.79 6.22 -23.37
CA ASN A 35 -7.28 7.58 -23.17
C ASN A 35 -6.24 8.52 -22.54
N GLN A 36 -4.97 8.11 -22.48
CA GLN A 36 -3.87 8.88 -21.87
C GLN A 36 -4.12 9.21 -20.37
N VAL A 37 -4.83 8.36 -19.66
CA VAL A 37 -4.98 8.43 -18.20
C VAL A 37 -4.00 7.46 -17.56
N LEU A 38 -3.19 7.95 -16.61
CA LEU A 38 -2.20 7.14 -15.91
C LEU A 38 -2.85 6.30 -14.80
N PRO A 39 -2.89 4.96 -14.91
CA PRO A 39 -3.27 4.11 -13.80
C PRO A 39 -2.08 3.88 -12.87
N VAL A 40 -2.28 4.04 -11.56
CA VAL A 40 -1.29 3.83 -10.51
C VAL A 40 -1.87 2.92 -9.44
N VAL A 41 -1.16 1.89 -9.04
CA VAL A 41 -1.53 1.10 -7.85
C VAL A 41 -1.07 1.85 -6.58
N ALA A 42 -1.91 1.92 -5.54
CA ALA A 42 -1.58 2.51 -4.24
C ALA A 42 -1.93 1.52 -3.11
N THR A 43 -0.93 0.80 -2.59
CA THR A 43 -1.16 -0.37 -1.72
C THR A 43 -0.24 -0.43 -0.50
N GLY A 44 -0.69 -1.14 0.55
CA GLY A 44 0.17 -1.54 1.68
C GLY A 44 1.16 -2.65 1.34
N ARG A 45 0.96 -3.37 0.23
CA ARG A 45 1.86 -4.45 -0.19
C ARG A 45 3.15 -3.92 -0.79
N ASN A 46 4.22 -4.71 -0.70
CA ASN A 46 5.49 -4.39 -1.36
C ASN A 46 5.46 -4.78 -2.85
N VAL A 47 6.36 -4.18 -3.65
CA VAL A 47 6.39 -4.37 -5.11
C VAL A 47 6.50 -5.83 -5.50
N PHE A 48 7.40 -6.61 -4.86
CA PHE A 48 7.59 -8.02 -5.18
C PHE A 48 6.34 -8.89 -4.92
N GLU A 49 5.50 -8.51 -3.96
CA GLU A 49 4.26 -9.22 -3.63
C GLU A 49 3.18 -9.02 -4.70
N VAL A 50 3.22 -7.91 -5.42
CA VAL A 50 2.21 -7.53 -6.42
C VAL A 50 2.73 -7.59 -7.86
N ALA A 51 3.98 -7.97 -8.07
CA ALA A 51 4.60 -8.04 -9.39
C ALA A 51 3.78 -8.87 -10.43
N PRO A 52 3.20 -10.05 -10.09
CA PRO A 52 2.35 -10.79 -11.02
C PRO A 52 1.08 -10.01 -11.42
N LEU A 53 0.51 -9.25 -10.49
CA LEU A 53 -0.67 -8.42 -10.72
C LEU A 53 -0.34 -7.23 -11.62
N LEU A 54 0.76 -6.52 -11.35
CA LEU A 54 1.24 -5.42 -12.20
C LEU A 54 1.45 -5.91 -13.64
N LYS A 55 2.11 -7.07 -13.80
CA LYS A 55 2.31 -7.69 -15.12
C LYS A 55 0.99 -8.00 -15.82
N ARG A 56 -0.02 -8.53 -15.09
CA ARG A 56 -1.33 -8.90 -15.66
C ARG A 56 -2.14 -7.70 -16.10
N THR A 57 -2.10 -6.59 -15.34
CA THR A 57 -2.85 -5.36 -15.65
C THR A 57 -2.12 -4.46 -16.63
N GLY A 58 -0.81 -4.61 -16.75
CA GLY A 58 0.05 -3.69 -17.49
C GLY A 58 0.24 -2.34 -16.77
N ILE A 59 -0.12 -2.22 -15.49
CA ILE A 59 0.21 -1.06 -14.66
C ILE A 59 1.69 -1.14 -14.30
N ASP A 60 2.41 -0.06 -14.52
CA ASP A 60 3.86 0.06 -14.30
C ASP A 60 4.23 1.13 -13.28
N SER A 61 3.24 1.79 -12.71
CA SER A 61 3.42 2.84 -11.69
C SER A 61 2.75 2.42 -10.38
N ILE A 62 3.46 2.53 -9.26
CA ILE A 62 3.00 2.03 -7.97
C ILE A 62 3.48 2.88 -6.80
N VAL A 63 2.56 3.18 -5.89
CA VAL A 63 2.80 3.61 -4.52
C VAL A 63 2.65 2.37 -3.63
N SER A 64 3.76 1.85 -3.13
CA SER A 64 3.86 0.56 -2.45
C SER A 64 4.20 0.74 -0.97
N ALA A 65 3.96 -0.30 -0.15
CA ALA A 65 4.25 -0.30 1.28
C ALA A 65 3.69 0.95 2.01
N ASN A 66 2.40 1.26 1.75
CA ASN A 66 1.71 2.45 2.27
C ASN A 66 2.47 3.78 1.99
N GLY A 67 3.10 3.91 0.82
CA GLY A 67 3.81 5.12 0.43
C GLY A 67 5.33 5.09 0.69
N SER A 68 5.82 4.05 1.34
CA SER A 68 7.25 3.97 1.68
C SER A 68 8.16 3.71 0.48
N TYR A 69 7.63 3.24 -0.65
CA TYR A 69 8.37 3.02 -1.89
C TYR A 69 7.52 3.33 -3.11
N VAL A 70 8.09 4.02 -4.06
CA VAL A 70 7.36 4.54 -5.23
C VAL A 70 8.12 4.23 -6.52
N GLN A 71 7.40 3.67 -7.50
CA GLN A 71 7.86 3.53 -8.89
C GLN A 71 6.94 4.30 -9.82
N TYR A 72 7.53 4.87 -10.86
CA TYR A 72 6.83 5.53 -11.96
C TYR A 72 7.31 4.95 -13.27
N GLN A 73 6.40 4.43 -14.08
CA GLN A 73 6.70 3.77 -15.36
C GLN A 73 7.79 2.69 -15.25
N GLY A 74 7.69 1.86 -14.22
CA GLY A 74 8.63 0.77 -13.95
C GLY A 74 9.98 1.19 -13.37
N GLN A 75 10.26 2.49 -13.23
CA GLN A 75 11.50 3.02 -12.70
C GLN A 75 11.35 3.49 -11.24
N PHE A 76 12.41 3.35 -10.47
CA PHE A 76 12.48 3.91 -9.12
C PHE A 76 12.25 5.43 -9.15
N LEU A 77 11.40 5.93 -8.27
CA LEU A 77 11.12 7.36 -8.15
C LEU A 77 11.45 7.91 -6.76
N ALA A 78 11.04 7.21 -5.70
CA ALA A 78 11.24 7.63 -4.32
C ALA A 78 11.22 6.43 -3.35
N ALA A 79 11.91 6.57 -2.22
CA ALA A 79 11.77 5.68 -1.06
C ALA A 79 11.90 6.49 0.24
N HIS A 80 11.10 6.12 1.23
CA HIS A 80 11.13 6.65 2.59
C HIS A 80 11.72 5.57 3.51
N GLU A 81 13.07 5.52 3.55
CA GLU A 81 13.80 4.51 4.28
C GLU A 81 13.80 4.77 5.78
N LEU A 82 13.81 3.70 6.55
CA LEU A 82 13.95 3.75 8.00
C LEU A 82 15.43 3.85 8.39
N ASP A 83 15.74 4.76 9.30
CA ASP A 83 17.09 4.92 9.83
C ASP A 83 17.59 3.63 10.51
N LYS A 84 18.86 3.28 10.30
CA LYS A 84 19.46 2.05 10.85
C LYS A 84 19.54 2.04 12.36
N GLY A 85 19.76 3.19 12.99
CA GLY A 85 19.75 3.33 14.45
C GLY A 85 18.35 3.13 15.01
N LEU A 86 17.34 3.70 14.35
CA LEU A 86 15.93 3.49 14.70
C LEU A 86 15.51 2.03 14.52
N LEU A 87 15.93 1.37 13.43
CA LEU A 87 15.71 -0.05 13.21
C LEU A 87 16.37 -0.93 14.28
N HIS A 88 17.56 -0.56 14.73
CA HIS A 88 18.24 -1.24 15.85
C HIS A 88 17.45 -1.10 17.15
N ASP A 89 17.00 0.12 17.50
CA ASP A 89 16.26 0.38 18.73
C ASP A 89 14.90 -0.33 18.73
N VAL A 90 14.12 -0.25 17.63
CA VAL A 90 12.82 -0.93 17.57
C VAL A 90 12.97 -2.46 17.57
N THR A 91 14.05 -3.00 16.99
CA THR A 91 14.35 -4.44 17.05
C THR A 91 14.66 -4.86 18.49
N HIS A 92 15.47 -4.08 19.21
CA HIS A 92 15.78 -4.35 20.61
C HIS A 92 14.52 -4.30 21.48
N PHE A 93 13.70 -3.28 21.31
CA PHE A 93 12.43 -3.11 22.04
C PHE A 93 11.45 -4.27 21.77
N ALA A 94 11.32 -4.70 20.53
CA ALA A 94 10.50 -5.85 20.16
C ALA A 94 11.02 -7.16 20.81
N ASN A 95 12.34 -7.40 20.75
CA ASN A 95 12.97 -8.57 21.35
C ASN A 95 12.76 -8.64 22.86
N GLN A 96 12.86 -7.52 23.58
CA GLN A 96 12.58 -7.46 25.04
C GLN A 96 11.14 -7.86 25.38
N ARG A 97 10.22 -7.73 24.42
CA ARG A 97 8.79 -8.09 24.56
C ARG A 97 8.48 -9.48 23.99
N GLY A 98 9.48 -10.22 23.52
CA GLY A 98 9.29 -11.51 22.84
C GLY A 98 8.59 -11.41 21.47
N GLN A 99 8.60 -10.22 20.87
CA GLN A 99 7.92 -9.90 19.63
C GLN A 99 8.90 -9.90 18.46
N ALA A 100 8.48 -10.44 17.32
CA ALA A 100 9.27 -10.48 16.10
C ALA A 100 9.00 -9.27 15.20
N LEU A 101 9.97 -8.96 14.34
CA LEU A 101 9.83 -8.02 13.24
C LEU A 101 10.08 -8.74 11.91
N ALA A 102 9.43 -8.28 10.84
CA ALA A 102 9.84 -8.58 9.48
C ALA A 102 10.29 -7.30 8.80
N TYR A 103 11.51 -7.27 8.30
CA TYR A 103 12.11 -6.13 7.61
C TYR A 103 11.88 -6.26 6.12
N TYR A 104 11.30 -5.26 5.49
CA TYR A 104 10.94 -5.27 4.08
C TYR A 104 11.64 -4.17 3.29
N ASN A 105 11.90 -4.50 2.03
CA ASN A 105 12.16 -3.54 0.96
C ASN A 105 11.42 -3.98 -0.31
N ASN A 106 11.63 -3.27 -1.41
CA ASN A 106 10.98 -3.58 -2.70
C ASN A 106 11.38 -4.93 -3.32
N ALA A 107 12.48 -5.56 -2.87
CA ALA A 107 13.03 -6.79 -3.42
C ALA A 107 12.72 -8.04 -2.58
N GLY A 108 12.38 -7.87 -1.29
CA GLY A 108 12.13 -9.00 -0.40
C GLY A 108 12.05 -8.60 1.07
N PHE A 109 12.11 -9.62 1.94
CA PHE A 109 12.01 -9.42 3.39
C PHE A 109 12.75 -10.51 4.16
N ALA A 110 13.01 -10.24 5.45
CA ALA A 110 13.53 -11.22 6.39
C ALA A 110 12.98 -10.99 7.81
N LEU A 111 12.89 -12.06 8.60
CA LEU A 111 12.46 -12.03 10.00
C LEU A 111 13.61 -11.74 10.95
N SER A 112 13.33 -11.01 12.02
CA SER A 112 14.24 -10.90 13.16
C SER A 112 14.40 -12.25 13.88
N HIS A 113 13.30 -12.97 14.06
CA HIS A 113 13.26 -14.35 14.55
C HIS A 113 11.89 -14.98 14.22
N GLN A 114 11.80 -16.30 14.36
CA GLN A 114 10.56 -17.04 14.15
C GLN A 114 9.84 -17.27 15.47
N ASN A 115 8.53 -17.09 15.50
CA ASN A 115 7.63 -17.44 16.60
C ASN A 115 6.26 -17.88 16.04
N ALA A 116 5.33 -18.27 16.91
CA ALA A 116 4.01 -18.76 16.50
C ALA A 116 3.22 -17.76 15.64
N LEU A 117 3.33 -16.45 15.92
CA LEU A 117 2.65 -15.40 15.16
C LEU A 117 3.21 -15.26 13.75
N THR A 118 4.54 -15.27 13.62
CA THR A 118 5.19 -15.19 12.30
C THR A 118 4.87 -16.41 11.45
N VAL A 119 4.92 -17.63 12.04
CA VAL A 119 4.54 -18.87 11.35
C VAL A 119 3.09 -18.79 10.85
N ALA A 120 2.14 -18.44 11.71
CA ALA A 120 0.74 -18.33 11.35
C ALA A 120 0.48 -17.24 10.28
N ASN A 121 1.21 -16.11 10.34
CA ASN A 121 1.07 -15.04 9.38
C ASN A 121 1.54 -15.45 7.98
N PHE A 122 2.77 -15.98 7.88
CA PHE A 122 3.35 -16.36 6.58
C PHE A 122 2.72 -17.62 5.98
N ALA A 123 2.22 -18.55 6.80
CA ALA A 123 1.40 -19.65 6.32
C ALA A 123 0.10 -19.15 5.67
N ALA A 124 -0.60 -18.17 6.28
CA ALA A 124 -1.80 -17.57 5.71
C ALA A 124 -1.54 -16.83 4.38
N LEU A 125 -0.34 -16.22 4.25
CA LEU A 125 0.11 -15.56 3.01
C LEU A 125 0.69 -16.52 1.98
N LYS A 126 0.86 -17.81 2.30
CA LYS A 126 1.54 -18.82 1.47
C LYS A 126 2.96 -18.38 1.08
N GLN A 127 3.65 -17.74 2.02
CA GLN A 127 5.02 -17.22 1.85
C GLN A 127 5.97 -17.95 2.79
N THR A 128 7.23 -18.05 2.38
CA THR A 128 8.34 -18.55 3.22
C THR A 128 9.21 -17.36 3.63
N ALA A 129 9.46 -17.24 4.93
CA ALA A 129 10.26 -16.16 5.49
C ALA A 129 11.62 -16.67 5.93
N ALA A 130 12.70 -16.10 5.44
CA ALA A 130 14.06 -16.34 5.95
C ALA A 130 14.24 -15.60 7.28
N VAL A 131 14.99 -16.22 8.20
CA VAL A 131 15.38 -15.57 9.46
C VAL A 131 16.76 -14.94 9.27
N ALA A 132 16.83 -13.62 9.40
CA ALA A 132 18.06 -12.84 9.34
C ALA A 132 17.97 -11.64 10.30
N PRO A 133 18.31 -11.82 11.59
CA PRO A 133 18.13 -10.79 12.62
C PRO A 133 18.86 -9.48 12.34
N ALA A 134 19.94 -9.54 11.58
CA ALA A 134 20.75 -8.39 11.19
C ALA A 134 20.46 -7.87 9.76
N TYR A 135 19.36 -8.29 9.13
CA TYR A 135 19.00 -7.91 7.75
C TYR A 135 19.13 -6.42 7.50
N TYR A 136 18.58 -5.59 8.40
CA TYR A 136 18.59 -4.14 8.30
C TYR A 136 19.99 -3.49 8.32
N ARG A 137 21.03 -4.20 8.78
CA ARG A 137 22.40 -3.69 8.78
C ARG A 137 22.98 -3.61 7.37
N ASN A 138 22.61 -4.57 6.52
CA ASN A 138 23.17 -4.76 5.19
C ASN A 138 22.20 -4.40 4.05
N HIS A 139 20.94 -4.13 4.37
CA HIS A 139 19.90 -3.82 3.40
C HIS A 139 19.20 -2.51 3.79
N GLN A 140 18.71 -1.79 2.80
CA GLN A 140 17.74 -0.72 2.99
C GLN A 140 16.43 -1.35 3.45
N VAL A 141 15.75 -0.72 4.39
CA VAL A 141 14.44 -1.12 4.91
C VAL A 141 13.54 0.10 4.88
N ASN A 142 12.42 -0.03 4.23
CA ASN A 142 11.42 1.05 4.10
C ASN A 142 10.09 0.72 4.77
N PHE A 143 9.93 -0.52 5.23
CA PHE A 143 8.72 -1.02 5.85
C PHE A 143 9.05 -2.16 6.81
N ILE A 144 8.36 -2.24 7.94
CA ILE A 144 8.44 -3.37 8.88
C ILE A 144 7.04 -3.89 9.20
N LEU A 145 6.88 -5.21 9.33
CA LEU A 145 5.77 -5.78 10.10
C LEU A 145 6.24 -5.96 11.54
N THR A 146 5.55 -5.31 12.47
CA THR A 146 5.75 -5.50 13.91
C THR A 146 4.72 -6.49 14.42
N PHE A 147 5.15 -7.69 14.83
CA PHE A 147 4.24 -8.75 15.27
C PHE A 147 3.74 -8.52 16.70
N GLU A 148 2.77 -7.63 16.82
CA GLU A 148 2.06 -7.27 18.04
C GLU A 148 0.55 -7.50 17.84
N PRO A 149 -0.05 -8.56 18.45
CA PRO A 149 -1.44 -8.93 18.18
C PRO A 149 -2.46 -8.14 19.00
N GLN A 150 -2.05 -7.50 20.11
CA GLN A 150 -2.98 -6.90 21.06
C GLN A 150 -3.11 -5.39 20.87
N SER A 151 -2.06 -4.64 21.19
CA SER A 151 -2.13 -3.18 21.25
C SER A 151 -0.89 -2.51 20.70
N ALA A 152 -1.09 -1.57 19.77
CA ALA A 152 -0.01 -0.72 19.25
C ALA A 152 0.48 0.33 20.25
N ALA A 153 -0.21 0.55 21.39
CA ALA A 153 -0.01 1.70 22.26
C ALA A 153 1.43 1.87 22.76
N ALA A 154 2.08 0.77 23.17
CA ALA A 154 3.47 0.83 23.66
C ALA A 154 4.46 1.27 22.57
N TYR A 155 4.25 0.82 21.33
CA TYR A 155 5.05 1.23 20.18
C TYR A 155 4.73 2.67 19.77
N GLN A 156 3.45 3.02 19.67
CA GLN A 156 3.01 4.37 19.30
C GLN A 156 3.54 5.42 20.28
N GLN A 157 3.48 5.14 21.60
CA GLN A 157 3.99 6.04 22.61
C GLN A 157 5.51 6.21 22.54
N ARG A 158 6.25 5.08 22.41
CA ARG A 158 7.72 5.11 22.38
C ARG A 158 8.28 5.78 21.13
N TYR A 159 7.64 5.55 19.98
CA TYR A 159 8.15 5.96 18.67
C TYR A 159 7.34 7.10 18.05
N GLN A 160 6.59 7.84 18.84
CA GLN A 160 5.86 9.03 18.39
C GLN A 160 6.84 10.02 17.71
N GLY A 161 6.48 10.50 16.52
CA GLY A 161 7.33 11.37 15.72
C GLY A 161 8.44 10.68 14.93
N HIS A 162 8.60 9.35 15.08
CA HIS A 162 9.62 8.56 14.37
C HIS A 162 9.03 7.45 13.50
N LEU A 163 8.02 6.73 14.01
CA LEU A 163 7.37 5.63 13.30
C LEU A 163 5.85 5.72 13.39
N ASN A 164 5.18 5.38 12.30
CA ASN A 164 3.75 5.10 12.26
C ASN A 164 3.50 3.61 12.44
N PHE A 165 2.52 3.26 13.27
CA PHE A 165 2.07 1.88 13.49
C PHE A 165 0.58 1.80 13.16
N VAL A 166 0.24 1.06 12.12
CA VAL A 166 -1.12 0.91 11.61
C VAL A 166 -1.54 -0.56 11.68
N ARG A 167 -2.65 -0.84 12.35
CA ARG A 167 -3.17 -2.21 12.37
C ARG A 167 -3.91 -2.51 11.07
N ASN A 168 -3.33 -3.38 10.28
CA ASN A 168 -3.87 -3.83 9.01
C ASN A 168 -4.21 -5.33 9.00
N ASN A 169 -3.69 -6.09 9.97
CA ASN A 169 -4.06 -7.48 10.17
C ASN A 169 -4.03 -7.83 11.67
N PRO A 170 -4.71 -8.93 12.10
CA PRO A 170 -4.84 -9.26 13.53
C PRO A 170 -3.53 -9.69 14.20
N ARG A 171 -2.46 -9.96 13.44
CA ARG A 171 -1.18 -10.50 13.96
C ARG A 171 -0.08 -9.47 14.04
N ALA A 172 -0.15 -8.43 13.19
CA ALA A 172 0.94 -7.48 13.03
C ALA A 172 0.46 -6.06 12.75
N LEU A 173 1.37 -5.12 12.96
CA LEU A 173 1.21 -3.71 12.62
C LEU A 173 2.09 -3.40 11.42
N ASP A 174 1.52 -2.76 10.41
CA ASP A 174 2.26 -2.08 9.36
C ASP A 174 3.03 -0.92 10.00
N THR A 175 4.33 -0.88 9.80
CA THR A 175 5.20 0.10 10.45
C THR A 175 6.07 0.80 9.41
N MET A 176 5.91 2.12 9.32
CA MET A 176 6.59 2.99 8.36
C MET A 176 7.23 4.18 9.08
N ALA A 177 8.04 4.95 8.38
CA ALA A 177 8.53 6.23 8.87
C ALA A 177 7.37 7.16 9.24
N TRP A 178 7.57 8.02 10.23
CA TRP A 178 6.55 8.97 10.67
C TRP A 178 6.07 9.86 9.53
N GLY A 179 4.75 10.03 9.43
CA GLY A 179 4.12 10.84 8.38
C GLY A 179 4.04 10.17 7.01
N VAL A 180 4.64 8.99 6.83
CA VAL A 180 4.54 8.24 5.57
C VAL A 180 3.20 7.52 5.51
N THR A 181 2.43 7.78 4.45
CA THR A 181 1.14 7.18 4.14
C THR A 181 1.01 7.04 2.62
N LYS A 182 -0.07 6.44 2.11
CA LYS A 182 -0.35 6.43 0.66
C LYS A 182 -0.32 7.83 0.06
N ALA A 183 -0.77 8.85 0.80
CA ALA A 183 -0.72 10.26 0.39
C ALA A 183 0.69 10.77 0.10
N THR A 184 1.67 10.37 0.90
CA THR A 184 3.09 10.71 0.69
C THR A 184 3.58 10.20 -0.65
N GLY A 185 3.33 8.93 -0.96
CA GLY A 185 3.74 8.34 -2.25
C GLY A 185 2.98 8.93 -3.44
N ILE A 186 1.70 9.29 -3.27
CA ILE A 186 0.92 10.02 -4.29
C ILE A 186 1.56 11.39 -4.56
N HIS A 187 1.91 12.12 -3.51
CA HIS A 187 2.59 13.41 -3.62
C HIS A 187 3.94 13.27 -4.36
N ASP A 188 4.72 12.23 -4.05
CA ASP A 188 5.97 11.93 -4.75
C ASP A 188 5.74 11.71 -6.25
N ILE A 189 4.74 10.91 -6.66
CA ILE A 189 4.41 10.72 -8.07
C ILE A 189 4.02 12.04 -8.72
N LEU A 190 3.06 12.76 -8.14
CA LEU A 190 2.54 13.99 -8.74
C LEU A 190 3.63 15.06 -8.91
N THR A 191 4.49 15.22 -7.91
CA THR A 191 5.53 16.25 -7.94
C THR A 191 6.74 15.86 -8.80
N LYS A 192 7.30 14.66 -8.57
CA LYS A 192 8.54 14.23 -9.24
C LYS A 192 8.34 13.81 -10.69
N ALA A 193 7.12 13.37 -11.06
CA ALA A 193 6.77 13.10 -12.46
C ALA A 193 6.13 14.30 -13.18
N GLY A 194 6.03 15.48 -12.53
CA GLY A 194 5.49 16.69 -13.13
C GLY A 194 3.99 16.63 -13.45
N LEU A 195 3.20 15.91 -12.61
CA LEU A 195 1.78 15.64 -12.82
C LEU A 195 0.85 16.45 -11.88
N THR A 196 1.35 17.47 -11.21
CA THR A 196 0.57 18.29 -10.25
C THR A 196 -0.56 19.09 -10.90
N HIS A 197 -0.54 19.24 -12.21
CA HIS A 197 -1.51 20.03 -12.97
C HIS A 197 -2.65 19.21 -13.57
N VAL A 198 -2.62 17.87 -13.47
CA VAL A 198 -3.66 17.02 -14.05
C VAL A 198 -4.68 16.59 -13.00
N PRO A 199 -5.96 16.34 -13.39
CA PRO A 199 -6.98 15.79 -12.49
C PRO A 199 -6.55 14.47 -11.87
N THR A 200 -6.87 14.28 -10.58
CA THR A 200 -6.52 13.09 -9.82
C THR A 200 -7.76 12.41 -9.25
N TYR A 201 -7.80 11.09 -9.39
CA TYR A 201 -8.87 10.22 -8.91
C TYR A 201 -8.27 9.13 -8.05
N ALA A 202 -9.02 8.60 -7.09
CA ALA A 202 -8.61 7.44 -6.31
C ALA A 202 -9.77 6.52 -6.00
N PHE A 203 -9.56 5.22 -6.15
CA PHE A 203 -10.47 4.17 -5.70
C PHE A 203 -9.91 3.52 -4.44
N GLY A 204 -10.77 3.33 -3.42
CA GLY A 204 -10.38 2.72 -2.16
C GLY A 204 -11.58 2.22 -1.35
N ASP A 205 -11.32 1.43 -0.30
CA ASP A 205 -12.36 0.82 0.52
C ASP A 205 -12.05 0.79 2.02
N GLN A 206 -10.79 0.94 2.45
CA GLN A 206 -10.39 0.79 3.84
C GLN A 206 -9.82 2.07 4.48
N LEU A 207 -9.65 2.04 5.80
CA LEU A 207 -9.22 3.21 6.59
C LEU A 207 -7.83 3.75 6.19
N ASN A 208 -6.95 2.91 5.64
CA ASN A 208 -5.66 3.35 5.11
C ASN A 208 -5.75 4.14 3.80
N ASP A 209 -6.95 4.21 3.18
CA ASP A 209 -7.22 5.03 1.99
C ASP A 209 -7.66 6.46 2.35
N ILE A 210 -7.97 6.74 3.60
CA ILE A 210 -8.46 8.07 4.04
C ILE A 210 -7.48 9.16 3.63
N GLU A 211 -6.19 8.97 3.87
CA GLU A 211 -5.18 9.99 3.54
C GLU A 211 -5.01 10.12 2.00
N MET A 212 -5.13 9.03 1.26
CA MET A 212 -5.20 9.06 -0.20
C MET A 212 -6.41 9.87 -0.69
N PHE A 213 -7.60 9.63 -0.11
CA PHE A 213 -8.84 10.35 -0.46
C PHE A 213 -8.76 11.85 -0.20
N LYS A 214 -8.09 12.26 0.88
CA LYS A 214 -7.86 13.70 1.18
C LYS A 214 -6.86 14.37 0.22
N THR A 215 -6.06 13.59 -0.49
CA THR A 215 -4.99 14.09 -1.36
C THR A 215 -5.43 14.27 -2.80
N VAL A 216 -6.36 13.43 -3.29
CA VAL A 216 -6.85 13.49 -4.67
C VAL A 216 -8.05 14.44 -4.81
N GLN A 217 -8.30 14.91 -6.03
CA GLN A 217 -9.44 15.79 -6.30
C GLN A 217 -10.78 15.04 -6.29
N THR A 218 -10.80 13.78 -6.74
CA THR A 218 -12.02 12.98 -6.86
C THR A 218 -11.83 11.62 -6.20
N PRO A 219 -12.12 11.47 -4.90
CA PRO A 219 -12.13 10.19 -4.22
C PRO A 219 -13.38 9.38 -4.55
N ILE A 220 -13.23 8.10 -4.84
CA ILE A 220 -14.28 7.16 -5.23
C ILE A 220 -14.23 5.96 -4.28
N ALA A 221 -15.24 5.79 -3.45
CA ALA A 221 -15.33 4.65 -2.53
C ALA A 221 -15.96 3.45 -3.22
N MET A 222 -15.42 2.26 -2.95
CA MET A 222 -16.04 1.00 -3.36
C MET A 222 -17.31 0.72 -2.56
N GLY A 223 -18.28 0.03 -3.16
CA GLY A 223 -19.55 -0.35 -2.52
C GLY A 223 -19.39 -1.23 -1.27
N ASN A 224 -18.33 -2.04 -1.20
CA ASN A 224 -17.92 -2.81 -0.02
C ASN A 224 -17.13 -1.98 1.01
N GLY A 225 -16.84 -0.71 0.73
CA GLY A 225 -15.94 0.13 1.53
C GLY A 225 -16.46 0.45 2.94
N HIS A 226 -15.53 0.76 3.83
CA HIS A 226 -15.82 1.17 5.20
C HIS A 226 -16.69 2.44 5.24
N PRO A 227 -17.67 2.57 6.15
CA PRO A 227 -18.58 3.74 6.21
C PRO A 227 -17.87 5.10 6.23
N LEU A 228 -16.77 5.23 6.97
CA LEU A 228 -15.98 6.47 7.01
C LEU A 228 -15.32 6.82 5.68
N VAL A 229 -14.89 5.81 4.92
CA VAL A 229 -14.31 6.00 3.57
C VAL A 229 -15.38 6.48 2.60
N LYS A 230 -16.58 5.86 2.65
CA LYS A 230 -17.74 6.30 1.85
C LYS A 230 -18.19 7.72 2.15
N GLN A 231 -18.10 8.16 3.41
CA GLN A 231 -18.45 9.53 3.79
C GLN A 231 -17.48 10.57 3.21
N LEU A 232 -16.24 10.21 2.95
CA LEU A 232 -15.22 11.11 2.37
C LEU A 232 -15.22 11.10 0.84
N ALA A 233 -15.92 10.14 0.22
CA ALA A 233 -15.92 9.97 -1.23
C ALA A 233 -16.83 11.00 -1.93
N ALA A 234 -16.38 11.49 -3.08
CA ALA A 234 -17.22 12.25 -4.01
C ALA A 234 -18.26 11.35 -4.70
N TYR A 235 -17.98 10.04 -4.82
CA TYR A 235 -18.87 9.06 -5.41
C TYR A 235 -18.66 7.68 -4.77
N VAL A 236 -19.75 6.95 -4.55
CA VAL A 236 -19.71 5.55 -4.13
C VAL A 236 -20.12 4.69 -5.32
N THR A 237 -19.19 3.89 -5.82
CA THR A 237 -19.43 2.96 -6.92
C THR A 237 -19.93 1.60 -6.42
N ALA A 238 -20.17 0.63 -7.31
CA ALA A 238 -20.46 -0.75 -6.92
C ALA A 238 -19.25 -1.39 -6.18
N ASP A 239 -19.44 -2.56 -5.60
CA ASP A 239 -18.37 -3.26 -4.90
C ASP A 239 -17.36 -3.91 -5.89
N ASN A 240 -16.27 -4.46 -5.33
CA ASN A 240 -15.19 -5.09 -6.08
C ASN A 240 -15.62 -6.37 -6.84
N MET A 241 -16.75 -6.99 -6.47
CA MET A 241 -17.31 -8.17 -7.13
C MET A 241 -18.30 -7.82 -8.26
N HIS A 242 -18.83 -6.59 -8.27
CA HIS A 242 -19.89 -6.12 -9.17
C HIS A 242 -19.43 -4.99 -10.10
N GLN A 243 -18.22 -5.09 -10.67
CA GLN A 243 -17.67 -4.17 -11.68
C GLN A 243 -17.52 -2.70 -11.20
N GLY A 244 -17.32 -2.48 -9.88
CA GLY A 244 -17.25 -1.14 -9.31
C GLY A 244 -16.17 -0.26 -9.95
N ILE A 245 -15.01 -0.81 -10.31
CA ILE A 245 -13.95 -0.06 -11.01
C ILE A 245 -14.45 0.48 -12.35
N GLU A 246 -15.02 -0.38 -13.20
CA GLU A 246 -15.51 0.01 -14.51
C GLU A 246 -16.63 1.06 -14.41
N GLN A 247 -17.58 0.86 -13.49
CA GLN A 247 -18.69 1.80 -13.26
C GLN A 247 -18.20 3.17 -12.79
N GLY A 248 -17.29 3.20 -11.81
CA GLY A 248 -16.72 4.43 -11.30
C GLY A 248 -15.94 5.22 -12.37
N LEU A 249 -15.17 4.52 -13.22
CA LEU A 249 -14.45 5.16 -14.32
C LEU A 249 -15.40 5.74 -15.39
N LYS A 250 -16.48 5.04 -15.73
CA LYS A 250 -17.52 5.53 -16.66
C LYS A 250 -18.26 6.75 -16.11
N GLN A 251 -18.54 6.78 -14.79
CA GLN A 251 -19.20 7.92 -14.13
C GLN A 251 -18.46 9.24 -14.37
N PHE A 252 -17.14 9.20 -14.46
CA PHE A 252 -16.30 10.38 -14.69
C PHE A 252 -15.75 10.50 -16.11
N ALA A 253 -16.32 9.75 -17.06
CA ALA A 253 -15.93 9.74 -18.47
C ALA A 253 -14.41 9.51 -18.70
N LEU A 254 -13.79 8.69 -17.86
CA LEU A 254 -12.38 8.31 -17.97
C LEU A 254 -12.18 7.16 -18.98
N ILE A 255 -13.26 6.36 -19.20
CA ILE A 255 -13.34 5.28 -20.19
C ILE A 255 -14.67 5.30 -20.92
#